data_a0a870d4d65333cf83d902672e323c15
#
_entry.id   a0a870d4d65333cf83d902672e323c15
#
_cell.length_a   1.000
_cell.length_b   1.000
_cell.length_c   1.000
_cell.angle_alpha   90.00
_cell.angle_beta   90.00
_cell.angle_gamma   90.00
#
_symmetry.space_group_name_H-M   'P 1'
#
loop_
_entity.id
_entity.type
_entity.pdbx_description
1 polymer ?
#
loop_
_entity_poly.entity_id
_entity_poly.type
_entity_poly.pdbx_seq_one_letter_code
_entity_poly.pdbx_strand_id
1 'polypeptide(L)'
;MKVLTFLHRWLGVVLGLFFAMWFLSGMVMMYVPFPSLQENVRLTSLSDIDTKAITIPTDTVITACGKNEITALRVISIDARPAYICNYKSRKVKAVYADNGSPVPPRDQLSIRQHVEQTTNKPLKFITLVEYDQWTVHQKFDAQRPMYRVELADSDETHLYFSSITGELVQLTTDTQRFWNYLGAVVHWIYPTILRKHWALWDTVVWWLSLFGILCAVIGVYLGVVHFKKIRHLRQGALSPFRGWMKWHHILGLFAGFIVVSWIVSGWLSMDHGRLFSTPNPTMEQVKAIQGGSFGEVSSKTSFEDLPEYPTLREIKIHAFGGEPIIVLSSKHETIKTPVLEPNRVSAVVSSAFPKANIEKWSIVPPGDTYTALREGTLPPGTIRVELSDKGETWLHIDTVSYTHLTLPTKRIV
;
A
#
# COMPACT_ATOMS: atom_id res chain seq x y z
N MET A 1 15.98 -24.19 34.42
CA MET A 1 16.36 -22.84 34.87
C MET A 1 17.70 -22.36 34.29
N LYS A 2 18.83 -23.03 34.51
CA LYS A 2 20.16 -22.56 34.00
C LYS A 2 20.18 -22.30 32.52
N VAL A 3 19.63 -23.21 31.69
CA VAL A 3 19.56 -23.07 30.23
C VAL A 3 18.70 -21.86 29.82
N LEU A 4 17.51 -21.69 30.42
CA LEU A 4 16.65 -20.55 30.10
C LEU A 4 17.29 -19.21 30.47
N THR A 5 17.97 -19.16 31.63
CA THR A 5 18.71 -17.94 32.02
C THR A 5 19.87 -17.66 31.06
N PHE A 6 20.57 -18.70 30.61
CA PHE A 6 21.63 -18.57 29.60
C PHE A 6 21.07 -18.04 28.28
N LEU A 7 19.99 -18.65 27.77
CA LEU A 7 19.36 -18.23 26.54
C LEU A 7 18.83 -16.79 26.60
N HIS A 8 18.07 -16.45 27.64
CA HIS A 8 17.56 -15.09 27.82
C HIS A 8 18.69 -14.06 27.90
N ARG A 9 19.77 -14.35 28.60
CA ARG A 9 20.92 -13.44 28.72
C ARG A 9 21.56 -13.17 27.36
N TRP A 10 21.88 -14.22 26.62
CA TRP A 10 22.59 -14.06 25.35
C TRP A 10 21.68 -13.49 24.22
N LEU A 11 20.43 -13.97 24.12
CA LEU A 11 19.45 -13.34 23.23
C LEU A 11 19.24 -11.88 23.62
N GLY A 12 19.12 -11.57 24.90
CA GLY A 12 18.96 -10.19 25.38
C GLY A 12 20.15 -9.28 25.08
N VAL A 13 21.39 -9.80 25.13
CA VAL A 13 22.59 -9.03 24.73
C VAL A 13 22.56 -8.72 23.23
N VAL A 14 22.22 -9.71 22.38
CA VAL A 14 22.17 -9.53 20.94
C VAL A 14 20.99 -8.68 20.52
N LEU A 15 19.79 -8.94 21.08
CA LEU A 15 18.55 -8.30 20.65
C LEU A 15 18.21 -7.01 21.41
N GLY A 16 18.88 -6.73 22.52
CA GLY A 16 18.57 -5.57 23.37
C GLY A 16 18.68 -4.24 22.61
N LEU A 17 19.69 -4.12 21.76
CA LEU A 17 19.84 -2.95 20.88
C LEU A 17 18.70 -2.84 19.87
N PHE A 18 18.28 -3.96 19.27
CA PHE A 18 17.13 -4.00 18.36
C PHE A 18 15.83 -3.60 19.07
N PHE A 19 15.60 -4.04 20.29
CA PHE A 19 14.42 -3.61 21.05
C PHE A 19 14.44 -2.10 21.31
N ALA A 20 15.58 -1.55 21.77
CA ALA A 20 15.71 -0.11 21.97
C ALA A 20 15.46 0.66 20.66
N MET A 21 16.06 0.21 19.57
CA MET A 21 15.88 0.76 18.24
C MET A 21 14.40 0.72 17.80
N TRP A 22 13.71 -0.42 17.97
CA TRP A 22 12.29 -0.55 17.58
C TRP A 22 11.38 0.37 18.39
N PHE A 23 11.58 0.48 19.72
CA PHE A 23 10.77 1.39 20.53
C PHE A 23 10.99 2.85 20.14
N LEU A 24 12.25 3.28 20.02
CA LEU A 24 12.57 4.67 19.67
C LEU A 24 12.09 5.03 18.26
N SER A 25 12.36 4.16 17.29
CA SER A 25 11.92 4.40 15.89
C SER A 25 10.40 4.31 15.74
N GLY A 26 9.74 3.44 16.50
CA GLY A 26 8.28 3.36 16.55
C GLY A 26 7.64 4.65 17.05
N MET A 27 8.21 5.30 18.06
CA MET A 27 7.75 6.62 18.52
C MET A 27 7.85 7.68 17.41
N VAL A 28 8.93 7.68 16.64
CA VAL A 28 9.05 8.59 15.49
C VAL A 28 7.95 8.34 14.46
N MET A 29 7.67 7.07 14.15
CA MET A 29 6.64 6.68 13.18
C MET A 29 5.21 7.08 13.57
N MET A 30 4.94 7.27 14.85
CA MET A 30 3.62 7.78 15.30
C MET A 30 3.34 9.18 14.78
N TYR A 31 4.38 9.99 14.57
CA TYR A 31 4.26 11.39 14.15
C TYR A 31 4.62 11.62 12.69
N VAL A 32 5.53 10.82 12.14
CA VAL A 32 6.03 11.01 10.78
C VAL A 32 5.72 9.77 9.92
N PRO A 33 4.68 9.83 9.08
CA PRO A 33 4.36 8.74 8.17
C PRO A 33 5.43 8.58 7.08
N PHE A 34 5.55 7.35 6.55
CA PHE A 34 6.42 7.11 5.39
C PHE A 34 5.95 7.96 4.20
N PRO A 35 6.86 8.58 3.41
CA PRO A 35 6.48 9.43 2.31
C PRO A 35 5.58 8.72 1.31
N SER A 36 4.46 9.35 0.97
CA SER A 36 3.54 8.90 -0.07
C SER A 36 3.10 10.08 -0.92
N LEU A 37 3.01 9.87 -2.22
CA LEU A 37 2.47 10.88 -3.13
C LEU A 37 0.96 10.96 -2.95
N GLN A 38 0.47 12.14 -2.59
CA GLN A 38 -0.96 12.38 -2.47
C GLN A 38 -1.59 12.43 -3.87
N GLU A 39 -2.81 11.89 -4.00
CA GLU A 39 -3.50 11.78 -5.29
C GLU A 39 -3.76 13.16 -5.94
N ASN A 40 -4.10 14.17 -5.15
CA ASN A 40 -4.27 15.54 -5.65
C ASN A 40 -2.97 16.10 -6.24
N VAL A 41 -1.81 15.82 -5.62
CA VAL A 41 -0.49 16.24 -6.14
C VAL A 41 -0.18 15.48 -7.43
N ARG A 42 -0.45 14.18 -7.48
CA ARG A 42 -0.29 13.36 -8.67
C ARG A 42 -1.15 13.89 -9.83
N LEU A 43 -2.44 14.10 -9.60
CA LEU A 43 -3.35 14.63 -10.64
C LEU A 43 -2.95 16.04 -11.10
N THR A 44 -2.48 16.88 -10.18
CA THR A 44 -2.00 18.23 -10.53
C THR A 44 -0.74 18.18 -11.41
N SER A 45 0.10 17.17 -11.28
CA SER A 45 1.30 16.99 -12.10
C SER A 45 1.02 16.46 -13.51
N LEU A 46 -0.18 15.93 -13.78
CA LEU A 46 -0.58 15.49 -15.12
C LEU A 46 -1.02 16.68 -15.98
N SER A 47 -0.88 16.55 -17.29
CA SER A 47 -1.40 17.50 -18.28
C SER A 47 -2.85 17.19 -18.62
N ASP A 48 -3.57 18.17 -19.17
CA ASP A 48 -4.96 17.98 -19.63
C ASP A 48 -5.04 17.01 -20.78
N ILE A 49 -6.10 16.20 -20.81
CA ILE A 49 -6.37 15.24 -21.88
C ILE A 49 -7.29 15.90 -22.91
N ASP A 50 -6.87 15.93 -24.17
CA ASP A 50 -7.76 16.18 -25.29
C ASP A 50 -8.52 14.90 -25.62
N THR A 51 -9.77 14.81 -25.19
CA THR A 51 -10.61 13.62 -25.43
C THR A 51 -10.98 13.46 -26.90
N LYS A 52 -11.01 14.56 -27.70
CA LYS A 52 -11.28 14.52 -29.13
C LYS A 52 -10.15 13.89 -29.93
N ALA A 53 -8.94 13.88 -29.38
CA ALA A 53 -7.79 13.22 -29.98
C ALA A 53 -7.71 11.71 -29.67
N ILE A 54 -8.64 11.15 -28.89
CA ILE A 54 -8.72 9.70 -28.66
C ILE A 54 -9.43 9.07 -29.84
N THR A 55 -8.69 8.59 -30.84
CA THR A 55 -9.26 8.02 -32.06
C THR A 55 -9.18 6.50 -32.13
N ILE A 56 -8.22 5.90 -31.40
CA ILE A 56 -8.06 4.44 -31.36
C ILE A 56 -9.05 3.84 -30.35
N PRO A 57 -9.95 2.93 -30.79
CA PRO A 57 -10.91 2.28 -29.91
C PRO A 57 -10.22 1.45 -28.80
N THR A 58 -10.86 1.36 -27.65
CA THR A 58 -10.34 0.65 -26.48
C THR A 58 -10.12 -0.83 -26.74
N ASP A 59 -10.98 -1.50 -27.50
CA ASP A 59 -10.85 -2.92 -27.86
C ASP A 59 -9.60 -3.21 -28.69
N THR A 60 -9.25 -2.31 -29.60
CA THR A 60 -8.03 -2.39 -30.42
C THR A 60 -6.79 -2.35 -29.53
N VAL A 61 -6.73 -1.41 -28.60
CA VAL A 61 -5.61 -1.28 -27.66
C VAL A 61 -5.52 -2.48 -26.72
N ILE A 62 -6.66 -2.93 -26.19
CA ILE A 62 -6.70 -4.10 -25.29
C ILE A 62 -6.25 -5.36 -26.01
N THR A 63 -6.64 -5.53 -27.27
CA THR A 63 -6.19 -6.65 -28.10
C THR A 63 -4.68 -6.60 -28.34
N ALA A 64 -4.13 -5.43 -28.66
CA ALA A 64 -2.71 -5.23 -28.86
C ALA A 64 -1.89 -5.37 -27.55
N CYS A 65 -2.49 -5.08 -26.39
CA CYS A 65 -1.90 -5.27 -25.08
C CYS A 65 -2.01 -6.72 -24.56
N GLY A 66 -2.90 -7.55 -25.14
CA GLY A 66 -3.17 -8.91 -24.67
C GLY A 66 -4.31 -8.95 -23.64
N LYS A 67 -5.49 -9.26 -24.14
CA LYS A 67 -6.78 -9.18 -23.43
C LYS A 67 -6.84 -9.87 -22.06
N ASN A 68 -6.12 -10.99 -21.90
CA ASN A 68 -6.12 -11.80 -20.68
C ASN A 68 -5.00 -11.42 -19.69
N GLU A 69 -4.08 -10.56 -20.10
CA GLU A 69 -2.89 -10.20 -19.32
C GLU A 69 -3.03 -8.87 -18.58
N ILE A 70 -3.91 -7.98 -19.08
CA ILE A 70 -4.12 -6.67 -18.48
C ILE A 70 -5.01 -6.74 -17.24
N THR A 71 -4.69 -5.89 -16.27
CA THR A 71 -5.41 -5.80 -14.98
C THR A 71 -5.99 -4.41 -14.73
N ALA A 72 -5.49 -3.39 -15.43
CA ALA A 72 -6.01 -2.04 -15.37
C ALA A 72 -5.70 -1.30 -16.69
N LEU A 73 -6.58 -0.38 -17.04
CA LEU A 73 -6.43 0.50 -18.19
C LEU A 73 -6.82 1.92 -17.78
N ARG A 74 -5.99 2.87 -18.17
CA ARG A 74 -6.27 4.30 -17.93
C ARG A 74 -5.73 5.12 -19.10
N VAL A 75 -6.24 6.34 -19.23
CA VAL A 75 -5.75 7.32 -20.21
C VAL A 75 -5.22 8.53 -19.47
N ILE A 76 -4.05 8.99 -19.87
CA ILE A 76 -3.41 10.23 -19.41
C ILE A 76 -2.86 10.99 -20.62
N SER A 77 -2.47 12.23 -20.43
CA SER A 77 -1.75 12.99 -21.46
C SER A 77 -0.24 12.80 -21.31
N ILE A 78 0.44 12.39 -22.38
CA ILE A 78 1.90 12.28 -22.50
C ILE A 78 2.30 13.10 -23.73
N ASP A 79 3.21 14.07 -23.56
CA ASP A 79 3.64 14.98 -24.64
C ASP A 79 2.47 15.71 -25.31
N ALA A 80 1.50 16.16 -24.50
CA ALA A 80 0.25 16.80 -24.96
C ALA A 80 -0.62 15.90 -25.86
N ARG A 81 -0.40 14.58 -25.88
CA ARG A 81 -1.18 13.59 -26.61
C ARG A 81 -1.83 12.60 -25.65
N PRO A 82 -3.07 12.20 -25.86
CA PRO A 82 -3.68 11.16 -25.04
C PRO A 82 -2.98 9.82 -25.25
N ALA A 83 -2.74 9.08 -24.15
CA ALA A 83 -2.08 7.80 -24.19
C ALA A 83 -2.78 6.80 -23.25
N TYR A 84 -3.02 5.60 -23.76
CA TYR A 84 -3.46 4.46 -22.98
C TYR A 84 -2.32 3.87 -22.18
N ILE A 85 -2.54 3.64 -20.91
CA ILE A 85 -1.62 2.97 -19.99
C ILE A 85 -2.20 1.62 -19.61
N CYS A 86 -1.62 0.56 -20.17
CA CYS A 86 -1.97 -0.83 -19.89
C CYS A 86 -1.13 -1.36 -18.75
N ASN A 87 -1.75 -1.74 -17.62
CA ASN A 87 -1.10 -2.42 -16.51
C ASN A 87 -1.28 -3.94 -16.64
N TYR A 88 -0.22 -4.70 -16.38
CA TYR A 88 -0.20 -6.15 -16.54
C TYR A 88 -0.14 -6.90 -15.20
N LYS A 89 -0.63 -8.14 -15.18
CA LYS A 89 -0.46 -9.08 -14.05
C LYS A 89 1.01 -9.26 -13.64
N SER A 90 1.92 -9.18 -14.59
CA SER A 90 3.37 -9.25 -14.39
C SER A 90 3.97 -8.01 -13.75
N ARG A 91 3.15 -7.04 -13.30
CA ARG A 91 3.57 -5.72 -12.78
C ARG A 91 4.39 -4.90 -13.79
N LYS A 92 4.17 -5.12 -15.08
CA LYS A 92 4.71 -4.29 -16.15
C LYS A 92 3.66 -3.27 -16.59
N VAL A 93 4.13 -2.20 -17.22
CA VAL A 93 3.31 -1.16 -17.82
C VAL A 93 3.72 -0.99 -19.28
N LYS A 94 2.74 -0.76 -20.16
CA LYS A 94 2.93 -0.38 -21.55
C LYS A 94 2.09 0.85 -21.81
N ALA A 95 2.67 1.84 -22.47
CA ALA A 95 1.96 3.04 -22.91
C ALA A 95 1.83 3.06 -24.43
N VAL A 96 0.65 3.44 -24.93
CA VAL A 96 0.31 3.50 -26.36
C VAL A 96 -0.44 4.79 -26.62
N TYR A 97 -0.02 5.58 -27.60
CA TYR A 97 -0.75 6.80 -27.97
C TYR A 97 -2.16 6.49 -28.46
N ALA A 98 -3.14 7.23 -27.94
CA ALA A 98 -4.55 6.98 -28.22
C ALA A 98 -5.03 7.63 -29.55
N ASP A 99 -4.21 8.46 -30.15
CA ASP A 99 -4.48 9.12 -31.43
C ASP A 99 -4.05 8.29 -32.65
N ASN A 100 -3.04 7.41 -32.54
CA ASN A 100 -2.53 6.67 -33.69
C ASN A 100 -2.12 5.22 -33.36
N GLY A 101 -2.25 4.78 -32.11
CA GLY A 101 -1.90 3.41 -31.69
C GLY A 101 -0.40 3.10 -31.61
N SER A 102 0.48 4.09 -31.83
CA SER A 102 1.93 3.86 -31.74
C SER A 102 2.38 3.70 -30.27
N PRO A 103 3.40 2.88 -29.99
CA PRO A 103 3.97 2.79 -28.65
C PRO A 103 4.54 4.15 -28.21
N VAL A 104 4.30 4.52 -26.97
CA VAL A 104 4.96 5.67 -26.37
C VAL A 104 6.44 5.30 -26.14
N PRO A 105 7.40 6.08 -26.66
CA PRO A 105 8.80 5.80 -26.42
C PRO A 105 9.15 6.00 -24.93
N PRO A 106 10.07 5.22 -24.38
CA PRO A 106 10.58 5.47 -23.02
C PRO A 106 11.07 6.90 -22.87
N ARG A 107 10.81 7.49 -21.74
CA ARG A 107 11.25 8.85 -21.44
C ARG A 107 12.76 8.87 -21.29
N ASP A 108 13.38 9.92 -21.77
CA ASP A 108 14.80 10.21 -21.57
C ASP A 108 15.00 11.33 -20.55
N GLN A 109 16.25 11.55 -20.18
CA GLN A 109 16.60 12.57 -19.20
C GLN A 109 16.22 13.98 -19.67
N LEU A 110 16.30 14.24 -20.98
CA LEU A 110 15.99 15.55 -21.54
C LEU A 110 14.49 15.85 -21.46
N SER A 111 13.64 14.89 -21.83
CA SER A 111 12.19 15.04 -21.73
C SER A 111 11.71 15.23 -20.30
N ILE A 112 12.30 14.51 -19.33
CA ILE A 112 12.00 14.71 -17.89
C ILE A 112 12.46 16.09 -17.42
N ARG A 113 13.64 16.55 -17.83
CA ARG A 113 14.13 17.91 -17.52
C ARG A 113 13.15 18.96 -18.02
N GLN A 114 12.76 18.90 -19.30
CA GLN A 114 11.83 19.85 -19.89
C GLN A 114 10.47 19.85 -19.20
N HIS A 115 9.96 18.67 -18.88
CA HIS A 115 8.71 18.54 -18.13
C HIS A 115 8.79 19.21 -16.75
N VAL A 116 9.86 18.98 -16.00
CA VAL A 116 10.03 19.57 -14.66
C VAL A 116 10.23 21.08 -14.75
N GLU A 117 11.02 21.59 -15.69
CA GLU A 117 11.24 23.03 -15.90
C GLU A 117 9.94 23.76 -16.28
N GLN A 118 9.04 23.11 -17.03
CA GLN A 118 7.74 23.67 -17.41
C GLN A 118 6.72 23.63 -16.27
N THR A 119 6.81 22.64 -15.37
CA THR A 119 5.79 22.41 -14.33
C THR A 119 6.18 22.97 -12.97
N THR A 120 7.49 23.08 -12.70
CA THR A 120 8.00 23.60 -11.44
C THR A 120 8.84 24.84 -11.71
N ASN A 121 8.52 25.99 -11.16
CA ASN A 121 9.36 27.20 -11.25
C ASN A 121 10.59 27.09 -10.32
N LYS A 122 11.17 25.90 -10.17
CA LYS A 122 12.29 25.64 -9.26
C LYS A 122 13.50 25.16 -10.03
N PRO A 123 14.71 25.63 -9.70
CA PRO A 123 15.91 25.19 -10.39
C PRO A 123 16.22 23.72 -10.10
N LEU A 124 16.68 23.02 -11.12
CA LEU A 124 17.12 21.63 -11.06
C LEU A 124 18.56 21.54 -10.56
N LYS A 125 18.82 20.62 -9.63
CA LYS A 125 20.17 20.32 -9.14
C LYS A 125 20.77 19.13 -9.88
N PHE A 126 20.07 17.96 -9.84
CA PHE A 126 20.49 16.72 -10.50
C PHE A 126 19.31 15.94 -11.06
N ILE A 127 19.57 15.15 -12.11
CA ILE A 127 18.66 14.12 -12.61
C ILE A 127 19.44 12.81 -12.70
N THR A 128 18.97 11.76 -12.06
CA THR A 128 19.62 10.46 -12.03
C THR A 128 18.61 9.35 -12.32
N LEU A 129 18.96 8.42 -13.23
CA LEU A 129 18.15 7.22 -13.45
C LEU A 129 18.46 6.23 -12.34
N VAL A 130 17.41 5.80 -11.63
CA VAL A 130 17.50 4.87 -10.49
C VAL A 130 16.62 3.67 -10.70
N GLU A 131 17.16 2.49 -10.46
CA GLU A 131 16.39 1.24 -10.43
C GLU A 131 15.71 1.08 -9.06
N TYR A 132 16.46 1.27 -7.99
CA TYR A 132 15.97 1.26 -6.61
C TYR A 132 16.53 2.46 -5.84
N ASP A 133 15.62 3.12 -5.13
CA ASP A 133 15.95 4.18 -4.20
C ASP A 133 15.23 3.92 -2.88
N GLN A 134 15.72 4.47 -1.76
CA GLN A 134 15.17 4.22 -0.42
C GLN A 134 13.68 4.54 -0.33
N TRP A 135 13.22 5.54 -1.07
CA TRP A 135 11.84 6.04 -1.01
C TRP A 135 10.91 5.39 -2.03
N THR A 136 11.47 4.61 -2.93
CA THR A 136 10.75 3.90 -3.99
C THR A 136 11.07 2.40 -4.03
N VAL A 137 11.70 1.85 -2.98
CA VAL A 137 12.10 0.43 -2.92
C VAL A 137 10.91 -0.53 -2.82
N HIS A 138 9.73 -0.04 -2.43
CA HIS A 138 8.52 -0.86 -2.30
C HIS A 138 8.06 -1.40 -3.66
N GLN A 139 7.53 -2.64 -3.65
CA GLN A 139 7.06 -3.35 -4.86
C GLN A 139 5.93 -2.64 -5.61
N LYS A 140 5.19 -1.72 -4.98
CA LYS A 140 4.17 -0.91 -5.67
C LYS A 140 4.74 -0.07 -6.82
N PHE A 141 6.05 0.20 -6.78
CA PHE A 141 6.75 0.95 -7.82
C PHE A 141 7.37 0.09 -8.92
N ASP A 142 7.29 -1.25 -8.83
CA ASP A 142 7.95 -2.15 -9.80
C ASP A 142 7.51 -1.87 -11.24
N ALA A 143 6.22 -1.55 -11.44
CA ALA A 143 5.66 -1.22 -12.73
C ALA A 143 6.22 0.08 -13.36
N GLN A 144 6.84 0.95 -12.55
CA GLN A 144 7.32 2.27 -12.96
C GLN A 144 8.85 2.33 -13.12
N ARG A 145 9.53 1.21 -12.85
CA ARG A 145 11.00 1.13 -12.91
C ARG A 145 11.50 0.96 -14.35
N PRO A 146 12.71 1.48 -14.66
CA PRO A 146 13.49 2.39 -13.84
C PRO A 146 12.83 3.77 -13.72
N MET A 147 13.27 4.60 -12.76
CA MET A 147 12.71 5.92 -12.52
C MET A 147 13.78 7.01 -12.59
N TYR A 148 13.39 8.20 -13.01
CA TYR A 148 14.24 9.38 -12.88
C TYR A 148 14.00 10.03 -11.53
N ARG A 149 15.04 10.09 -10.69
CA ARG A 149 15.08 10.92 -9.50
C ARG A 149 15.58 12.30 -9.90
N VAL A 150 14.75 13.29 -9.69
CA VAL A 150 15.05 14.70 -9.93
C VAL A 150 15.21 15.41 -8.59
N GLU A 151 16.36 16.01 -8.35
CA GLU A 151 16.67 16.79 -7.16
C GLU A 151 16.50 18.27 -7.48
N LEU A 152 15.64 18.96 -6.74
CA LEU A 152 15.43 20.40 -6.88
C LEU A 152 16.39 21.17 -5.96
N ALA A 153 16.82 22.35 -6.40
CA ALA A 153 17.58 23.28 -5.57
C ALA A 153 16.63 24.24 -4.83
N ASP A 154 15.70 23.67 -4.08
CA ASP A 154 14.79 24.42 -3.21
C ASP A 154 15.18 24.27 -1.73
N SER A 155 14.52 25.06 -0.85
CA SER A 155 14.79 25.03 0.59
C SER A 155 14.50 23.67 1.25
N ASP A 156 13.62 22.87 0.63
CA ASP A 156 13.19 21.58 1.14
C ASP A 156 14.01 20.42 0.56
N GLU A 157 15.00 20.70 -0.30
CA GLU A 157 15.78 19.70 -1.04
C GLU A 157 14.87 18.61 -1.61
N THR A 158 13.84 19.03 -2.33
CA THR A 158 12.78 18.14 -2.82
C THR A 158 13.34 17.13 -3.83
N HIS A 159 13.01 15.86 -3.64
CA HIS A 159 13.24 14.81 -4.64
C HIS A 159 11.90 14.43 -5.27
N LEU A 160 11.83 14.48 -6.60
CA LEU A 160 10.73 14.01 -7.42
C LEU A 160 11.15 12.73 -8.14
N TYR A 161 10.25 11.76 -8.24
CA TYR A 161 10.51 10.50 -8.92
C TYR A 161 9.51 10.34 -10.07
N PHE A 162 10.04 10.24 -11.29
CA PHE A 162 9.24 10.09 -12.51
C PHE A 162 9.45 8.72 -13.13
N SER A 163 8.36 8.10 -13.59
CA SER A 163 8.43 6.88 -14.38
C SER A 163 9.18 7.12 -15.68
N SER A 164 10.16 6.29 -16.01
CA SER A 164 10.80 6.34 -17.33
C SER A 164 9.92 5.82 -18.46
N ILE A 165 8.80 5.17 -18.13
CA ILE A 165 7.86 4.61 -19.11
C ILE A 165 6.80 5.64 -19.48
N THR A 166 6.17 6.25 -18.48
CA THR A 166 5.03 7.16 -18.68
C THR A 166 5.37 8.64 -18.49
N GLY A 167 6.47 8.95 -17.83
CA GLY A 167 6.80 10.33 -17.43
C GLY A 167 6.00 10.85 -16.24
N GLU A 168 5.14 10.03 -15.62
CA GLU A 168 4.33 10.45 -14.48
C GLU A 168 5.16 10.63 -13.22
N LEU A 169 4.80 11.61 -12.40
CA LEU A 169 5.28 11.73 -11.04
C LEU A 169 4.70 10.58 -10.19
N VAL A 170 5.57 9.74 -9.61
CA VAL A 170 5.17 8.55 -8.83
C VAL A 170 5.49 8.68 -7.35
N GLN A 171 6.42 9.56 -6.98
CA GLN A 171 6.78 9.84 -5.58
C GLN A 171 7.39 11.22 -5.45
N LEU A 172 7.20 11.82 -4.27
CA LEU A 172 7.81 13.08 -3.85
C LEU A 172 8.28 12.94 -2.42
N THR A 173 9.48 13.48 -2.11
CA THR A 173 10.00 13.52 -0.74
C THR A 173 10.74 14.84 -0.49
N THR A 174 10.66 15.34 0.73
CA THR A 174 11.47 16.47 1.21
C THR A 174 12.60 15.98 2.12
N ASP A 175 13.62 16.81 2.36
CA ASP A 175 14.73 16.46 3.24
C ASP A 175 14.27 16.14 4.66
N THR A 176 13.39 16.95 5.23
CA THR A 176 12.80 16.71 6.56
C THR A 176 12.09 15.37 6.64
N GLN A 177 11.29 15.01 5.60
CA GLN A 177 10.64 13.71 5.55
C GLN A 177 11.66 12.57 5.49
N ARG A 178 12.70 12.70 4.66
CA ARG A 178 13.75 11.69 4.53
C ARG A 178 14.50 11.51 5.84
N PHE A 179 14.94 12.60 6.49
CA PHE A 179 15.65 12.56 7.77
C PHE A 179 14.84 11.81 8.84
N TRP A 180 13.61 12.24 9.11
CA TRP A 180 12.80 11.60 10.15
C TRP A 180 12.42 10.16 9.80
N ASN A 181 12.20 9.85 8.53
CA ASN A 181 11.91 8.48 8.12
C ASN A 181 13.14 7.56 8.17
N TYR A 182 14.37 8.07 8.06
CA TYR A 182 15.55 7.27 8.37
C TYR A 182 15.57 6.86 9.85
N LEU A 183 15.24 7.77 10.77
CA LEU A 183 15.16 7.49 12.20
C LEU A 183 13.90 6.68 12.58
N GLY A 184 12.84 6.82 11.84
CA GLY A 184 11.56 6.11 12.02
C GLY A 184 11.46 4.85 11.18
N ALA A 185 10.74 4.93 10.08
CA ALA A 185 10.29 3.78 9.28
C ALA A 185 11.43 2.92 8.74
N VAL A 186 12.54 3.50 8.25
CA VAL A 186 13.65 2.73 7.67
C VAL A 186 14.33 1.86 8.74
N VAL A 187 14.55 2.42 9.93
CA VAL A 187 15.12 1.69 11.06
C VAL A 187 14.12 0.69 11.63
N HIS A 188 12.87 1.12 11.84
CA HIS A 188 11.84 0.29 12.45
C HIS A 188 11.53 -0.98 11.65
N TRP A 189 11.39 -0.86 10.35
CA TRP A 189 11.09 -1.98 9.46
C TRP A 189 12.33 -2.75 9.01
N ILE A 190 13.53 -2.35 9.46
CA ILE A 190 14.80 -2.89 8.93
C ILE A 190 14.79 -2.81 7.41
N TYR A 191 14.61 -1.61 6.89
CA TYR A 191 14.19 -1.32 5.52
C TYR A 191 15.28 -0.65 4.62
N PRO A 192 16.60 -0.90 4.83
CA PRO A 192 17.59 -0.34 3.92
C PRO A 192 17.41 -0.92 2.52
N THR A 193 17.59 -0.10 1.51
CA THR A 193 17.37 -0.46 0.09
C THR A 193 18.11 -1.75 -0.31
N ILE A 194 19.34 -1.93 0.18
CA ILE A 194 20.16 -3.11 -0.14
C ILE A 194 19.50 -4.43 0.27
N LEU A 195 18.78 -4.43 1.38
CA LEU A 195 18.05 -5.60 1.86
C LEU A 195 16.64 -5.65 1.25
N ARG A 196 15.93 -4.51 1.25
CA ARG A 196 14.50 -4.45 0.93
C ARG A 196 14.20 -4.68 -0.56
N LYS A 197 15.12 -4.33 -1.48
CA LYS A 197 14.97 -4.68 -2.90
C LYS A 197 14.83 -6.18 -3.14
N HIS A 198 15.35 -7.01 -2.24
CA HIS A 198 15.17 -8.46 -2.23
C HIS A 198 14.07 -8.85 -1.23
N TRP A 199 12.82 -8.62 -1.63
CA TRP A 199 11.67 -8.73 -0.72
C TRP A 199 11.61 -10.05 0.06
N ALA A 200 11.81 -11.19 -0.58
CA ALA A 200 11.76 -12.50 0.07
C ALA A 200 12.86 -12.66 1.15
N LEU A 201 14.07 -12.14 0.88
CA LEU A 201 15.14 -12.15 1.87
C LEU A 201 14.82 -11.23 3.05
N TRP A 202 14.35 -10.01 2.76
CA TRP A 202 13.94 -9.06 3.79
C TRP A 202 12.84 -9.65 4.68
N ASP A 203 11.80 -10.21 4.11
CA ASP A 203 10.69 -10.84 4.80
C ASP A 203 11.18 -11.97 5.72
N THR A 204 12.01 -12.88 5.20
CA THR A 204 12.62 -13.98 5.97
C THR A 204 13.47 -13.47 7.14
N VAL A 205 14.33 -12.48 6.91
CA VAL A 205 15.21 -11.92 7.94
C VAL A 205 14.40 -11.29 9.07
N VAL A 206 13.41 -10.45 8.74
CA VAL A 206 12.60 -9.76 9.74
C VAL A 206 11.72 -10.76 10.50
N TRP A 207 11.17 -11.77 9.82
CA TRP A 207 10.35 -12.81 10.44
C TRP A 207 11.15 -13.60 11.50
N TRP A 208 12.35 -14.09 11.16
CA TRP A 208 13.20 -14.82 12.10
C TRP A 208 13.70 -13.95 13.26
N LEU A 209 14.09 -12.70 12.98
CA LEU A 209 14.54 -11.77 13.99
C LEU A 209 13.43 -11.48 15.01
N SER A 210 12.21 -11.29 14.53
CA SER A 210 11.03 -11.11 15.38
C SER A 210 10.71 -12.35 16.20
N LEU A 211 10.83 -13.55 15.62
CA LEU A 211 10.63 -14.81 16.33
C LEU A 211 11.64 -14.99 17.49
N PHE A 212 12.92 -14.70 17.25
CA PHE A 212 13.92 -14.72 18.32
C PHE A 212 13.64 -13.65 19.39
N GLY A 213 13.10 -12.50 19.00
CA GLY A 213 12.61 -11.46 19.90
C GLY A 213 11.48 -11.97 20.80
N ILE A 214 10.49 -12.65 20.23
CA ILE A 214 9.39 -13.29 20.98
C ILE A 214 9.95 -14.30 21.98
N LEU A 215 10.82 -15.19 21.55
CA LEU A 215 11.44 -16.19 22.44
C LEU A 215 12.19 -15.53 23.59
N CYS A 216 12.97 -14.49 23.32
CA CYS A 216 13.69 -13.74 24.34
C CYS A 216 12.73 -13.13 25.37
N ALA A 217 11.69 -12.45 24.90
CA ALA A 217 10.72 -11.77 25.76
C ALA A 217 9.89 -12.76 26.59
N VAL A 218 9.41 -13.86 25.99
CA VAL A 218 8.63 -14.90 26.68
C VAL A 218 9.47 -15.58 27.76
N ILE A 219 10.72 -15.96 27.46
CA ILE A 219 11.63 -16.54 28.45
C ILE A 219 11.90 -15.54 29.59
N GLY A 220 12.06 -14.26 29.25
CA GLY A 220 12.25 -13.19 30.24
C GLY A 220 11.07 -13.03 31.18
N VAL A 221 9.86 -12.98 30.67
CA VAL A 221 8.62 -12.92 31.49
C VAL A 221 8.51 -14.17 32.37
N TYR A 222 8.73 -15.36 31.79
CA TYR A 222 8.71 -16.62 32.58
C TYR A 222 9.71 -16.60 33.74
N LEU A 223 10.97 -16.26 33.47
CA LEU A 223 12.02 -16.14 34.50
C LEU A 223 11.66 -15.08 35.55
N GLY A 224 11.11 -13.94 35.10
CA GLY A 224 10.63 -12.88 36.00
C GLY A 224 9.58 -13.38 36.98
N VAL A 225 8.55 -14.06 36.47
CA VAL A 225 7.47 -14.63 37.31
C VAL A 225 8.02 -15.66 38.31
N VAL A 226 8.91 -16.56 37.88
CA VAL A 226 9.50 -17.56 38.75
C VAL A 226 10.32 -16.92 39.89
N HIS A 227 11.16 -15.93 39.58
CA HIS A 227 11.92 -15.20 40.55
C HIS A 227 11.07 -14.35 41.51
N PHE A 228 10.01 -13.74 41.00
CA PHE A 228 9.05 -12.99 41.79
C PHE A 228 8.32 -13.89 42.80
N LYS A 229 7.78 -15.04 42.34
CA LYS A 229 7.11 -16.01 43.21
C LYS A 229 8.07 -16.50 44.33
N LYS A 230 9.30 -16.84 43.95
CA LYS A 230 10.31 -17.32 44.92
C LYS A 230 10.66 -16.28 45.99
N ILE A 231 10.89 -15.01 45.60
CA ILE A 231 11.24 -13.96 46.56
C ILE A 231 10.08 -13.59 47.46
N ARG A 232 8.85 -13.55 46.92
CA ARG A 232 7.66 -13.25 47.72
C ARG A 232 7.39 -14.30 48.78
N HIS A 233 7.76 -15.56 48.52
CA HIS A 233 7.64 -16.65 49.47
C HIS A 233 8.72 -16.57 50.57
N LEU A 234 9.95 -16.09 50.24
CA LEU A 234 11.06 -16.00 51.16
C LEU A 234 11.08 -14.69 51.97
N ARG A 235 10.58 -13.58 51.41
CA ARG A 235 10.59 -12.25 52.03
C ARG A 235 9.29 -11.54 51.70
N GLN A 236 8.39 -11.43 52.69
CA GLN A 236 7.13 -10.70 52.50
C GLN A 236 7.40 -9.24 52.09
N GLY A 237 6.71 -8.77 51.02
CA GLY A 237 6.83 -7.40 50.52
C GLY A 237 7.96 -7.15 49.53
N ALA A 238 8.89 -8.07 49.33
CA ALA A 238 9.96 -7.90 48.36
C ALA A 238 9.48 -8.15 46.93
N LEU A 239 9.73 -7.19 45.99
CA LEU A 239 9.34 -7.27 44.60
C LEU A 239 10.42 -7.93 43.72
N SER A 240 11.67 -8.01 44.13
CA SER A 240 12.76 -8.54 43.33
C SER A 240 13.88 -9.14 44.24
N PRO A 241 14.45 -10.27 43.86
CA PRO A 241 15.62 -10.83 44.53
C PRO A 241 16.93 -10.13 44.17
N PHE A 242 16.89 -9.28 43.13
CA PHE A 242 18.09 -8.62 42.57
C PHE A 242 18.34 -7.25 43.23
N ARG A 243 19.54 -6.69 42.98
CA ARG A 243 19.95 -5.34 43.39
C ARG A 243 20.40 -4.51 42.21
N GLY A 244 20.50 -3.18 42.34
CA GLY A 244 20.94 -2.27 41.31
C GLY A 244 20.12 -2.36 40.03
N TRP A 245 20.76 -2.27 38.88
CA TRP A 245 20.09 -2.30 37.54
C TRP A 245 19.32 -3.59 37.29
N MET A 246 19.77 -4.73 37.79
CA MET A 246 19.06 -6.01 37.67
C MET A 246 17.71 -6.02 38.41
N LYS A 247 17.58 -5.26 39.50
CA LYS A 247 16.29 -5.08 40.17
C LYS A 247 15.31 -4.36 39.31
N TRP A 248 15.73 -3.26 38.67
CA TRP A 248 14.90 -2.49 37.78
C TRP A 248 14.56 -3.27 36.52
N HIS A 249 15.52 -3.96 35.91
CA HIS A 249 15.25 -4.83 34.77
C HIS A 249 14.19 -5.90 35.11
N HIS A 250 14.27 -6.54 36.27
CA HIS A 250 13.31 -7.54 36.70
C HIS A 250 11.91 -6.93 36.92
N ILE A 251 11.80 -5.82 37.65
CA ILE A 251 10.52 -5.17 37.97
C ILE A 251 9.87 -4.63 36.69
N LEU A 252 10.60 -3.84 35.90
CA LEU A 252 10.09 -3.26 34.67
C LEU A 252 9.80 -4.32 33.61
N GLY A 253 10.69 -5.34 33.49
CA GLY A 253 10.49 -6.47 32.59
C GLY A 253 9.26 -7.31 32.96
N LEU A 254 8.94 -7.44 34.24
CA LEU A 254 7.74 -8.14 34.67
C LEU A 254 6.47 -7.31 34.39
N PHE A 255 6.51 -6.01 34.63
CA PHE A 255 5.38 -5.10 34.42
C PHE A 255 5.10 -4.86 32.92
N ALA A 256 6.13 -4.47 32.16
CA ALA A 256 6.01 -4.15 30.74
C ALA A 256 6.17 -5.37 29.82
N GLY A 257 6.67 -6.49 30.32
CA GLY A 257 7.01 -7.66 29.51
C GLY A 257 5.82 -8.24 28.74
N PHE A 258 4.62 -8.23 29.32
CA PHE A 258 3.42 -8.67 28.62
C PHE A 258 3.07 -7.75 27.44
N ILE A 259 3.23 -6.43 27.61
CA ILE A 259 3.01 -5.45 26.54
C ILE A 259 4.02 -5.66 25.42
N VAL A 260 5.30 -5.85 25.79
CA VAL A 260 6.38 -6.12 24.82
C VAL A 260 6.12 -7.41 24.05
N VAL A 261 5.76 -8.51 24.71
CA VAL A 261 5.40 -9.77 24.07
C VAL A 261 4.22 -9.56 23.11
N SER A 262 3.14 -8.91 23.56
CA SER A 262 1.97 -8.63 22.76
C SER A 262 2.32 -7.85 21.49
N TRP A 263 3.14 -6.81 21.60
CA TRP A 263 3.55 -5.98 20.45
C TRP A 263 4.40 -6.75 19.46
N ILE A 264 5.40 -7.51 19.93
CA ILE A 264 6.27 -8.28 19.03
C ILE A 264 5.47 -9.39 18.35
N VAL A 265 4.59 -10.09 19.07
CA VAL A 265 3.74 -11.14 18.53
C VAL A 265 2.77 -10.55 17.48
N SER A 266 2.10 -9.44 17.81
CA SER A 266 1.19 -8.79 16.84
C SER A 266 1.94 -8.29 15.60
N GLY A 267 3.12 -7.71 15.76
CA GLY A 267 3.98 -7.31 14.65
C GLY A 267 4.44 -8.49 13.80
N TRP A 268 4.85 -9.59 14.42
CA TRP A 268 5.25 -10.83 13.73
C TRP A 268 4.09 -11.45 12.95
N LEU A 269 2.90 -11.51 13.54
CA LEU A 269 1.68 -12.00 12.87
C LEU A 269 1.26 -11.09 11.71
N SER A 270 1.44 -9.76 11.85
CA SER A 270 1.08 -8.79 10.80
C SER A 270 1.94 -8.90 9.52
N MET A 271 3.11 -9.54 9.60
CA MET A 271 3.93 -9.83 8.42
C MET A 271 3.32 -10.90 7.52
N ASP A 272 2.44 -11.76 8.09
CA ASP A 272 1.75 -12.83 7.36
C ASP A 272 2.69 -13.69 6.50
N HIS A 273 3.89 -13.96 7.01
CA HIS A 273 4.92 -14.76 6.33
C HIS A 273 4.37 -16.13 5.96
N GLY A 274 4.47 -16.50 4.68
CA GLY A 274 3.93 -17.75 4.16
C GLY A 274 2.40 -17.85 4.21
N ARG A 275 1.69 -16.76 4.52
CA ARG A 275 0.21 -16.70 4.65
C ARG A 275 -0.33 -17.76 5.62
N LEU A 276 0.33 -17.92 6.76
CA LEU A 276 -0.03 -18.91 7.76
C LEU A 276 -1.39 -18.65 8.41
N PHE A 277 -1.81 -17.38 8.47
CA PHE A 277 -3.01 -16.93 9.19
C PHE A 277 -4.00 -16.17 8.31
N SER A 278 -3.68 -15.90 7.05
CA SER A 278 -4.57 -15.24 6.10
C SER A 278 -4.81 -16.08 4.87
N THR A 279 -6.01 -15.95 4.32
CA THR A 279 -6.34 -16.43 2.98
C THR A 279 -6.43 -15.23 2.05
N PRO A 280 -5.92 -15.32 0.77
CA PRO A 280 -6.14 -14.25 -0.19
C PRO A 280 -7.64 -14.04 -0.39
N ASN A 281 -8.11 -12.87 -0.03
CA ASN A 281 -9.49 -12.47 -0.27
C ASN A 281 -9.48 -11.11 -1.00
N PRO A 282 -10.24 -10.95 -2.07
CA PRO A 282 -10.94 -12.01 -2.79
C PRO A 282 -10.01 -12.91 -3.61
N THR A 283 -10.48 -14.11 -3.94
CA THR A 283 -9.78 -14.97 -4.89
C THR A 283 -9.84 -14.39 -6.30
N MET A 284 -8.96 -14.83 -7.20
CA MET A 284 -9.01 -14.39 -8.60
C MET A 284 -10.32 -14.74 -9.30
N GLU A 285 -10.98 -15.83 -8.90
CA GLU A 285 -12.30 -16.22 -9.39
C GLU A 285 -13.39 -15.25 -8.92
N GLN A 286 -13.34 -14.87 -7.65
CA GLN A 286 -14.25 -13.87 -7.09
C GLN A 286 -14.08 -12.50 -7.74
N VAL A 287 -12.82 -12.07 -7.94
CA VAL A 287 -12.52 -10.83 -8.66
C VAL A 287 -13.13 -10.87 -10.06
N LYS A 288 -12.90 -11.96 -10.80
CA LYS A 288 -13.45 -12.15 -12.15
C LYS A 288 -14.97 -12.17 -12.14
N ALA A 289 -15.60 -12.78 -11.14
CA ALA A 289 -17.05 -12.82 -10.98
C ALA A 289 -17.64 -11.42 -10.68
N ILE A 290 -16.99 -10.64 -9.80
CA ILE A 290 -17.40 -9.25 -9.52
C ILE A 290 -17.22 -8.38 -10.76
N GLN A 291 -16.15 -8.58 -11.51
CA GLN A 291 -15.93 -7.87 -12.78
C GLN A 291 -16.93 -8.28 -13.86
N GLY A 292 -17.53 -9.50 -13.78
CA GLY A 292 -18.42 -10.07 -14.77
C GLY A 292 -17.68 -10.62 -15.99
N GLY A 293 -16.41 -10.94 -15.84
CA GLY A 293 -15.51 -11.45 -16.88
C GLY A 293 -14.05 -11.11 -16.59
N SER A 294 -13.14 -11.34 -17.54
CA SER A 294 -11.79 -10.81 -17.42
C SER A 294 -11.82 -9.28 -17.60
N PHE A 295 -10.89 -8.60 -16.93
CA PHE A 295 -10.79 -7.13 -17.03
C PHE A 295 -10.75 -6.67 -18.51
N GLY A 296 -9.94 -7.31 -19.34
CA GLY A 296 -9.82 -6.95 -20.76
C GLY A 296 -11.09 -7.21 -21.56
N GLU A 297 -11.87 -8.28 -21.27
CA GLU A 297 -13.15 -8.55 -21.95
C GLU A 297 -14.17 -7.46 -21.64
N VAL A 298 -14.27 -7.08 -20.39
CA VAL A 298 -15.23 -6.06 -19.95
C VAL A 298 -14.81 -4.68 -20.45
N SER A 299 -13.54 -4.32 -20.24
CA SER A 299 -13.03 -2.99 -20.62
C SER A 299 -12.98 -2.77 -22.13
N SER A 300 -12.93 -3.82 -22.96
CA SER A 300 -12.98 -3.67 -24.42
C SER A 300 -14.30 -3.10 -24.94
N LYS A 301 -15.34 -3.12 -24.13
CA LYS A 301 -16.67 -2.53 -24.44
C LYS A 301 -16.72 -1.02 -24.21
N THR A 302 -15.64 -0.41 -23.71
CA THR A 302 -15.61 1.03 -23.40
C THR A 302 -15.68 1.86 -24.69
N SER A 303 -16.62 2.79 -24.74
CA SER A 303 -16.66 3.88 -25.73
C SER A 303 -16.42 5.22 -25.04
N PHE A 304 -15.75 6.13 -25.75
CA PHE A 304 -15.52 7.51 -25.30
C PHE A 304 -16.37 8.52 -26.07
N GLU A 305 -17.25 8.07 -26.98
CA GLU A 305 -18.06 8.94 -27.82
C GLU A 305 -19.04 9.83 -27.04
N ASP A 306 -19.60 9.25 -25.95
CA ASP A 306 -20.61 9.93 -25.12
C ASP A 306 -20.00 10.52 -23.83
N LEU A 307 -18.68 10.73 -23.78
CA LEU A 307 -18.08 11.36 -22.61
C LEU A 307 -18.54 12.83 -22.52
N PRO A 308 -18.99 13.26 -21.33
CA PRO A 308 -19.30 14.67 -21.12
C PRO A 308 -18.04 15.52 -21.34
N GLU A 309 -18.21 16.70 -21.95
CA GLU A 309 -17.12 17.67 -22.00
C GLU A 309 -16.70 18.04 -20.58
N TYR A 310 -15.47 17.72 -20.25
CA TYR A 310 -14.94 17.93 -18.90
C TYR A 310 -13.70 18.83 -18.99
N PRO A 311 -13.81 20.09 -18.60
CA PRO A 311 -12.67 20.98 -18.65
C PRO A 311 -11.61 20.50 -17.65
N THR A 312 -10.34 20.52 -18.07
CA THR A 312 -9.18 20.14 -17.23
C THR A 312 -9.16 18.66 -16.81
N LEU A 313 -9.62 17.76 -17.69
CA LEU A 313 -9.53 16.33 -17.46
C LEU A 313 -8.08 15.86 -17.44
N ARG A 314 -7.67 15.20 -16.36
CA ARG A 314 -6.29 14.76 -16.14
C ARG A 314 -6.09 13.26 -16.32
N GLU A 315 -7.11 12.48 -16.00
CA GLU A 315 -7.05 11.03 -16.07
C GLU A 315 -8.43 10.43 -16.33
N ILE A 316 -8.46 9.40 -17.17
CA ILE A 316 -9.59 8.51 -17.36
C ILE A 316 -9.17 7.14 -16.84
N LYS A 317 -9.83 6.62 -15.82
CA LYS A 317 -9.65 5.24 -15.35
C LYS A 317 -10.82 4.38 -15.82
N ILE A 318 -10.52 3.19 -16.31
CA ILE A 318 -11.51 2.19 -16.68
C ILE A 318 -11.50 1.09 -15.64
N HIS A 319 -12.65 0.80 -15.08
CA HIS A 319 -12.89 -0.30 -14.15
C HIS A 319 -13.90 -1.27 -14.75
N ALA A 320 -13.97 -2.50 -14.23
CA ALA A 320 -14.90 -3.52 -14.65
C ALA A 320 -15.80 -3.92 -13.47
N PHE A 321 -17.11 -3.85 -13.63
CA PHE A 321 -18.06 -4.25 -12.60
C PHE A 321 -19.34 -4.84 -13.23
N GLY A 322 -19.69 -6.08 -12.85
CA GLY A 322 -20.91 -6.73 -13.32
C GLY A 322 -21.01 -6.88 -14.84
N GLY A 323 -19.88 -7.06 -15.54
CA GLY A 323 -19.83 -7.24 -16.99
C GLY A 323 -19.83 -5.95 -17.81
N GLU A 324 -19.80 -4.79 -17.15
CA GLU A 324 -19.78 -3.50 -17.81
C GLU A 324 -18.56 -2.66 -17.42
N PRO A 325 -18.02 -1.87 -18.35
CA PRO A 325 -16.98 -0.92 -18.07
C PRO A 325 -17.56 0.27 -17.30
N ILE A 326 -16.79 0.73 -16.32
CA ILE A 326 -17.07 1.93 -15.54
C ILE A 326 -15.96 2.92 -15.80
N ILE A 327 -16.33 4.10 -16.28
CA ILE A 327 -15.38 5.16 -16.57
C ILE A 327 -15.35 6.14 -15.40
N VAL A 328 -14.16 6.40 -14.88
CA VAL A 328 -13.91 7.40 -13.85
C VAL A 328 -13.06 8.50 -14.46
N LEU A 329 -13.63 9.72 -14.50
CA LEU A 329 -13.00 10.92 -15.00
C LEU A 329 -12.44 11.71 -13.81
N SER A 330 -11.17 12.00 -13.81
CA SER A 330 -10.51 12.75 -12.71
C SER A 330 -9.90 14.04 -13.23
N SER A 331 -10.24 15.14 -12.59
CA SER A 331 -9.61 16.44 -12.77
C SER A 331 -8.75 16.80 -11.55
N LYS A 332 -8.21 18.01 -11.53
CA LYS A 332 -7.50 18.55 -10.39
C LYS A 332 -8.37 18.65 -9.12
N HIS A 333 -9.66 18.90 -9.26
CA HIS A 333 -10.56 19.25 -8.17
C HIS A 333 -11.72 18.29 -7.98
N GLU A 334 -12.03 17.50 -8.97
CA GLU A 334 -13.25 16.71 -9.00
C GLU A 334 -13.03 15.36 -9.68
N THR A 335 -13.83 14.36 -9.26
CA THR A 335 -13.88 13.03 -9.88
C THR A 335 -15.33 12.70 -10.21
N ILE A 336 -15.61 12.40 -11.46
CA ILE A 336 -16.92 12.03 -11.99
C ILE A 336 -16.90 10.57 -12.45
N LYS A 337 -18.00 9.89 -12.29
CA LYS A 337 -18.21 8.49 -12.69
C LYS A 337 -19.33 8.35 -13.70
N THR A 338 -19.17 7.40 -14.59
CA THR A 338 -20.21 6.97 -15.49
C THR A 338 -20.16 5.45 -15.68
N PRO A 339 -21.23 4.70 -15.54
CA PRO A 339 -22.55 5.07 -15.00
C PRO A 339 -22.55 5.18 -13.46
N VAL A 340 -23.64 5.71 -12.90
CA VAL A 340 -23.89 5.69 -11.44
C VAL A 340 -24.31 4.28 -11.03
N LEU A 341 -23.74 3.76 -9.94
CA LEU A 341 -24.07 2.42 -9.44
C LEU A 341 -25.38 2.44 -8.67
N GLU A 342 -26.32 1.62 -9.15
CA GLU A 342 -27.56 1.35 -8.45
C GLU A 342 -27.34 0.25 -7.37
N PRO A 343 -27.82 0.43 -6.13
CA PRO A 343 -27.65 -0.56 -5.05
C PRO A 343 -28.13 -1.96 -5.41
N ASN A 344 -29.21 -2.08 -6.16
CA ASN A 344 -29.76 -3.37 -6.62
C ASN A 344 -28.76 -4.11 -7.53
N ARG A 345 -28.02 -3.38 -8.35
CA ARG A 345 -26.99 -3.94 -9.21
C ARG A 345 -25.81 -4.45 -8.40
N VAL A 346 -25.40 -3.72 -7.36
CA VAL A 346 -24.35 -4.18 -6.44
C VAL A 346 -24.73 -5.51 -5.81
N SER A 347 -25.96 -5.62 -5.29
CA SER A 347 -26.46 -6.85 -4.68
C SER A 347 -26.47 -8.03 -5.67
N ALA A 348 -26.90 -7.82 -6.91
CA ALA A 348 -26.93 -8.86 -7.93
C ALA A 348 -25.52 -9.36 -8.29
N VAL A 349 -24.57 -8.44 -8.47
CA VAL A 349 -23.16 -8.76 -8.79
C VAL A 349 -22.51 -9.52 -7.63
N VAL A 350 -22.71 -9.06 -6.39
CA VAL A 350 -22.15 -9.71 -5.20
C VAL A 350 -22.74 -11.13 -5.02
N SER A 351 -24.04 -11.29 -5.18
CA SER A 351 -24.69 -12.62 -5.11
C SER A 351 -24.15 -13.59 -6.17
N SER A 352 -23.87 -13.10 -7.37
CA SER A 352 -23.25 -13.90 -8.43
C SER A 352 -21.79 -14.28 -8.11
N ALA A 353 -21.04 -13.37 -7.50
CA ALA A 353 -19.65 -13.62 -7.13
C ALA A 353 -19.48 -14.54 -5.91
N PHE A 354 -20.48 -14.57 -5.03
CA PHE A 354 -20.49 -15.37 -3.80
C PHE A 354 -21.72 -16.28 -3.72
N PRO A 355 -21.87 -17.26 -4.62
CA PRO A 355 -23.11 -18.07 -4.73
C PRO A 355 -23.37 -18.97 -3.52
N LYS A 356 -22.38 -19.16 -2.63
CA LYS A 356 -22.48 -19.95 -1.40
C LYS A 356 -22.79 -19.12 -0.15
N ALA A 357 -22.93 -17.81 -0.29
CA ALA A 357 -23.22 -16.88 0.79
C ALA A 357 -24.46 -16.05 0.45
N ASN A 358 -25.29 -15.76 1.46
CA ASN A 358 -26.37 -14.81 1.29
C ASN A 358 -25.89 -13.42 1.71
N ILE A 359 -26.48 -12.39 1.14
CA ILE A 359 -26.29 -11.02 1.61
C ILE A 359 -27.21 -10.85 2.84
N GLU A 360 -26.60 -10.68 4.00
CA GLU A 360 -27.35 -10.41 5.24
C GLU A 360 -27.76 -8.96 5.34
N LYS A 361 -26.84 -8.07 4.97
CA LYS A 361 -27.05 -6.63 5.06
C LYS A 361 -26.18 -5.90 4.07
N TRP A 362 -26.65 -4.77 3.62
CA TRP A 362 -25.82 -3.77 2.96
C TRP A 362 -26.11 -2.39 3.55
N SER A 363 -25.09 -1.54 3.58
CA SER A 363 -25.19 -0.17 4.13
C SER A 363 -24.14 0.73 3.51
N ILE A 364 -24.42 2.02 3.46
CA ILE A 364 -23.38 3.01 3.16
C ILE A 364 -22.51 3.15 4.42
N VAL A 365 -21.20 3.08 4.24
CA VAL A 365 -20.25 3.22 5.35
C VAL A 365 -20.36 4.64 5.94
N PRO A 366 -20.70 4.79 7.23
CA PRO A 366 -20.85 6.09 7.83
C PRO A 366 -19.50 6.82 7.96
N PRO A 367 -19.50 8.16 7.92
CA PRO A 367 -18.30 8.93 8.24
C PRO A 367 -17.80 8.59 9.65
N GLY A 368 -16.50 8.35 9.78
CA GLY A 368 -15.89 7.99 11.07
C GLY A 368 -16.04 6.54 11.50
N ASP A 369 -16.46 5.64 10.60
CA ASP A 369 -16.45 4.20 10.87
C ASP A 369 -15.04 3.76 11.26
N THR A 370 -14.88 3.27 12.50
CA THR A 370 -13.58 2.90 13.07
C THR A 370 -12.95 1.68 12.41
N TYR A 371 -13.75 0.84 11.77
CA TYR A 371 -13.27 -0.36 11.08
C TYR A 371 -12.63 -0.04 9.74
N THR A 372 -13.07 1.02 9.09
CA THR A 372 -12.56 1.48 7.79
C THR A 372 -11.62 2.68 7.92
N ALA A 373 -11.31 3.10 9.15
CA ALA A 373 -10.34 4.16 9.39
C ALA A 373 -8.95 3.70 8.92
N LEU A 374 -8.52 4.24 7.79
CA LEU A 374 -7.19 4.04 7.26
C LEU A 374 -6.26 5.14 7.81
N ARG A 375 -4.97 4.85 7.87
CA ARG A 375 -3.96 5.85 8.27
C ARG A 375 -3.97 7.10 7.38
N GLU A 376 -4.38 6.95 6.14
CA GLU A 376 -4.43 7.99 5.11
C GLU A 376 -5.82 8.62 4.97
N GLY A 377 -6.76 8.30 5.86
CA GLY A 377 -8.13 8.76 5.83
C GLY A 377 -9.16 7.63 5.97
N THR A 378 -10.42 7.97 5.76
CA THR A 378 -11.53 7.01 5.69
C THR A 378 -11.72 6.55 4.24
N LEU A 379 -12.46 5.45 4.05
CA LEU A 379 -12.91 5.06 2.71
C LEU A 379 -13.67 6.22 2.04
N PRO A 380 -13.64 6.29 0.70
CA PRO A 380 -14.34 7.34 -0.03
C PRO A 380 -15.80 7.47 0.40
N PRO A 381 -16.35 8.69 0.46
CA PRO A 381 -17.76 8.89 0.75
C PRO A 381 -18.67 8.08 -0.16
N GLY A 382 -19.69 7.46 0.39
CA GLY A 382 -20.62 6.62 -0.36
C GLY A 382 -20.17 5.19 -0.58
N THR A 383 -19.03 4.74 -0.02
CA THR A 383 -18.62 3.34 -0.03
C THR A 383 -19.73 2.46 0.52
N ILE A 384 -20.06 1.39 -0.20
CA ILE A 384 -21.09 0.41 0.20
C ILE A 384 -20.40 -0.75 0.91
N ARG A 385 -20.90 -1.09 2.11
CA ARG A 385 -20.56 -2.32 2.83
C ARG A 385 -21.63 -3.35 2.55
N VAL A 386 -21.21 -4.54 2.13
CA VAL A 386 -22.06 -5.73 1.97
C VAL A 386 -21.56 -6.79 2.95
N GLU A 387 -22.43 -7.25 3.82
CA GLU A 387 -22.16 -8.27 4.83
C GLU A 387 -22.67 -9.61 4.34
N LEU A 388 -21.82 -10.64 4.30
CA LEU A 388 -22.12 -11.97 3.77
C LEU A 388 -22.24 -13.00 4.90
N SER A 389 -23.18 -13.94 4.75
CA SER A 389 -23.42 -15.08 5.67
C SER A 389 -22.48 -16.27 5.44
N ASP A 390 -21.24 -16.01 5.01
CA ASP A 390 -20.27 -17.08 4.86
C ASP A 390 -19.59 -17.43 6.19
N LYS A 391 -18.84 -18.55 6.24
CA LYS A 391 -18.10 -18.96 7.44
C LYS A 391 -17.10 -17.92 7.95
N GLY A 392 -16.71 -16.99 7.11
CA GLY A 392 -15.80 -15.90 7.42
C GLY A 392 -16.51 -14.64 7.90
N GLU A 393 -17.86 -14.58 7.84
CA GLU A 393 -18.61 -13.34 8.05
C GLU A 393 -18.00 -12.20 7.23
N THR A 394 -17.82 -12.45 5.91
CA THR A 394 -17.04 -11.58 5.02
C THR A 394 -17.74 -10.25 4.81
N TRP A 395 -17.04 -9.17 4.99
CA TRP A 395 -17.50 -7.83 4.64
C TRP A 395 -16.80 -7.35 3.37
N LEU A 396 -17.60 -7.03 2.38
CA LEU A 396 -17.12 -6.42 1.14
C LEU A 396 -17.34 -4.91 1.21
N HIS A 397 -16.30 -4.15 0.96
CA HIS A 397 -16.40 -2.70 0.82
C HIS A 397 -16.23 -2.37 -0.66
N ILE A 398 -17.26 -1.84 -1.26
CA ILE A 398 -17.28 -1.45 -2.66
C ILE A 398 -17.18 0.07 -2.71
N ASP A 399 -16.02 0.55 -3.12
CA ASP A 399 -15.83 1.96 -3.38
C ASP A 399 -16.70 2.37 -4.55
N THR A 400 -17.66 3.24 -4.30
CA THR A 400 -18.55 3.74 -5.34
C THR A 400 -17.88 4.72 -6.30
N VAL A 401 -16.61 5.09 -6.08
CA VAL A 401 -15.83 5.92 -7.00
C VAL A 401 -15.05 5.06 -7.97
N SER A 402 -14.28 4.10 -7.48
CA SER A 402 -13.41 3.27 -8.31
C SER A 402 -13.98 1.90 -8.62
N TYR A 403 -15.10 1.54 -8.00
CA TYR A 403 -15.69 0.18 -8.04
C TYR A 403 -14.69 -0.92 -7.68
N THR A 404 -13.60 -0.54 -7.06
CA THR A 404 -12.71 -1.50 -6.45
C THR A 404 -13.35 -2.01 -5.18
N HIS A 405 -13.26 -3.33 -4.97
CA HIS A 405 -13.72 -3.94 -3.75
C HIS A 405 -12.54 -4.10 -2.81
N LEU A 406 -12.73 -3.67 -1.59
CA LEU A 406 -11.83 -3.93 -0.49
C LEU A 406 -12.50 -4.97 0.39
N THR A 407 -11.91 -6.15 0.50
CA THR A 407 -12.28 -7.11 1.53
C THR A 407 -11.42 -6.84 2.76
N LEU A 408 -12.05 -6.45 3.84
CA LEU A 408 -11.38 -6.38 5.13
C LEU A 408 -11.62 -7.72 5.86
N PRO A 409 -10.60 -8.35 6.45
CA PRO A 409 -10.80 -9.55 7.25
C PRO A 409 -11.73 -9.23 8.41
N THR A 410 -12.86 -9.95 8.50
CA THR A 410 -13.91 -9.71 9.49
C THR A 410 -13.59 -10.25 10.86
N LYS A 411 -12.70 -11.22 10.96
CA LYS A 411 -12.22 -11.71 12.27
C LYS A 411 -10.90 -11.04 12.60
N ARG A 412 -10.96 -10.09 13.54
CA ARG A 412 -9.77 -9.79 14.34
C ARG A 412 -9.39 -11.07 15.05
N ILE A 413 -8.19 -11.57 14.79
CA ILE A 413 -7.54 -12.45 15.75
C ILE A 413 -7.19 -11.53 16.92
N VAL A 414 -8.00 -11.59 17.97
CA VAL A 414 -7.80 -10.90 19.25
C VAL A 414 -6.65 -11.59 19.97
#